data_76d5ca5b0b0ef6cee71f6c6a019e60ce
#
_entry.id   76d5ca5b0b0ef6cee71f6c6a019e60ce
#
_cell.length_a   1.000
_cell.length_b   1.000
_cell.length_c   1.000
_cell.angle_alpha   90.00
_cell.angle_beta   90.00
_cell.angle_gamma   90.00
#
_symmetry.space_group_name_H-M   'P 1'
#
loop_
_entity.id
_entity.type
_entity.pdbx_description
1 polymer ?
#
loop_
_entity_poly.entity_id
_entity_poly.type
_entity_poly.pdbx_seq_one_letter_code
_entity_poly.pdbx_strand_id
1 'polypeptide(L)'
;MAKKKYVVVGTGAIGTLVAEQLVDDGHSVIAISRHAAPSANPRVQHIAGDASDAKFLAQQATGAAAIFNCVNPPYHRWPQEWPPIAAALQHAAEESGAVLTTLSNLYAYGVPTGPLTPETPLRATYAKGQVRGQMWLDAKVAHEANKIRATEVRASDFIGPTGFGFINRLVPNIVAGKRVQLLGNPDAPHSWSYTVDVAKTLIACAQNKAAWGRVWHVPTNPPRTQRQVVEELAKAAGVAPVKISAVPNTLLRILGLFNPQMREVLITMYQLEQPFIIDDTATRRELGLAPTRWEEVLQATVAK
;
A
#
# COMPACT_ATOMS: atom_id res chain seq x y z
N MET A 1 1.61 23.23 14.58
CA MET A 1 2.04 23.54 13.16
C MET A 1 0.95 24.33 12.44
N ALA A 2 1.30 25.09 11.37
CA ALA A 2 0.26 25.78 10.59
C ALA A 2 -0.65 24.78 9.87
N LYS A 3 -1.95 25.07 9.86
CA LYS A 3 -2.95 24.24 9.16
C LYS A 3 -2.68 24.22 7.66
N LYS A 4 -2.55 23.02 7.07
CA LYS A 4 -2.33 22.82 5.64
C LYS A 4 -3.51 22.07 5.04
N LYS A 5 -3.69 22.20 3.71
CA LYS A 5 -4.64 21.41 2.93
C LYS A 5 -3.92 20.21 2.30
N TYR A 6 -4.58 19.06 2.31
CA TYR A 6 -4.13 17.84 1.67
C TYR A 6 -5.24 17.21 0.83
N VAL A 7 -4.86 16.52 -0.23
CA VAL A 7 -5.79 15.77 -1.08
C VAL A 7 -5.40 14.29 -1.05
N VAL A 8 -6.34 13.43 -0.72
CA VAL A 8 -6.17 11.97 -0.72
C VAL A 8 -7.05 11.39 -1.82
N VAL A 9 -6.43 10.81 -2.85
CA VAL A 9 -7.14 10.16 -3.96
C VAL A 9 -7.13 8.66 -3.76
N GLY A 10 -8.33 8.09 -3.59
CA GLY A 10 -8.52 6.70 -3.17
C GLY A 10 -8.74 6.56 -1.67
N THR A 11 -9.98 6.25 -1.27
CA THR A 11 -10.44 6.11 0.14
C THR A 11 -10.57 4.65 0.56
N GLY A 12 -9.66 3.81 0.08
CA GLY A 12 -9.50 2.45 0.57
C GLY A 12 -8.81 2.41 1.94
N ALA A 13 -8.36 1.22 2.35
CA ALA A 13 -7.75 0.97 3.65
C ALA A 13 -6.66 1.99 4.05
N ILE A 14 -5.74 2.31 3.14
CA ILE A 14 -4.63 3.22 3.45
C ILE A 14 -5.03 4.69 3.30
N GLY A 15 -5.78 5.04 2.24
CA GLY A 15 -6.19 6.43 2.04
C GLY A 15 -7.06 6.96 3.18
N THR A 16 -7.92 6.12 3.76
CA THR A 16 -8.70 6.46 4.95
C THR A 16 -7.77 6.75 6.15
N LEU A 17 -6.77 5.90 6.41
CA LEU A 17 -5.81 6.11 7.49
C LEU A 17 -4.97 7.38 7.28
N VAL A 18 -4.55 7.67 6.04
CA VAL A 18 -3.84 8.92 5.71
C VAL A 18 -4.73 10.13 6.00
N ALA A 19 -6.00 10.09 5.58
CA ALA A 19 -6.94 11.18 5.81
C ALA A 19 -7.21 11.41 7.31
N GLU A 20 -7.43 10.34 8.07
CA GLU A 20 -7.66 10.39 9.50
C GLU A 20 -6.46 10.95 10.26
N GLN A 21 -5.25 10.44 10.01
CA GLN A 21 -4.04 10.94 10.68
C GLN A 21 -3.81 12.43 10.38
N LEU A 22 -4.03 12.88 9.13
CA LEU A 22 -3.85 14.29 8.78
C LEU A 22 -4.86 15.22 9.46
N VAL A 23 -6.12 14.80 9.62
CA VAL A 23 -7.10 15.63 10.34
C VAL A 23 -6.88 15.59 11.85
N ASP A 24 -6.34 14.49 12.39
CA ASP A 24 -5.93 14.42 13.80
C ASP A 24 -4.74 15.32 14.09
N ASP A 25 -3.83 15.52 13.13
CA ASP A 25 -2.75 16.50 13.18
C ASP A 25 -3.22 17.96 12.95
N GLY A 26 -4.53 18.18 12.81
CA GLY A 26 -5.14 19.51 12.68
C GLY A 26 -5.20 20.07 11.27
N HIS A 27 -4.96 19.25 10.26
CA HIS A 27 -4.96 19.65 8.84
C HIS A 27 -6.35 19.57 8.19
N SER A 28 -6.52 20.21 7.03
CA SER A 28 -7.72 20.08 6.18
C SER A 28 -7.47 18.98 5.15
N VAL A 29 -8.42 18.07 5.00
CA VAL A 29 -8.28 16.95 4.06
C VAL A 29 -9.51 16.86 3.15
N ILE A 30 -9.25 16.81 1.84
CA ILE A 30 -10.21 16.39 0.82
C ILE A 30 -9.87 14.95 0.44
N ALA A 31 -10.83 14.04 0.61
CA ALA A 31 -10.72 12.64 0.22
C ALA A 31 -11.59 12.38 -1.01
N ILE A 32 -10.98 11.86 -2.08
CA ILE A 32 -11.62 11.66 -3.38
C ILE A 32 -11.77 10.16 -3.66
N SER A 33 -12.96 9.75 -4.02
CA SER A 33 -13.26 8.39 -4.51
C SER A 33 -14.41 8.42 -5.50
N ARG A 34 -14.60 7.36 -6.26
CA ARG A 34 -15.69 7.25 -7.26
C ARG A 34 -17.08 7.41 -6.66
N HIS A 35 -17.23 7.01 -5.44
CA HIS A 35 -18.48 7.13 -4.69
C HIS A 35 -18.20 7.89 -3.40
N ALA A 36 -18.77 9.08 -3.24
CA ALA A 36 -18.70 9.80 -1.98
C ALA A 36 -19.53 9.02 -0.95
N ALA A 37 -18.87 8.21 -0.14
CA ALA A 37 -19.49 7.66 1.05
C ALA A 37 -19.34 8.68 2.19
N PRO A 38 -20.36 8.82 3.08
CA PRO A 38 -20.19 9.59 4.30
C PRO A 38 -18.98 9.05 5.07
N SER A 39 -18.05 9.91 5.42
CA SER A 39 -16.92 9.52 6.28
C SER A 39 -17.43 9.18 7.67
N ALA A 40 -16.83 8.15 8.29
CA ALA A 40 -16.95 7.96 9.72
C ALA A 40 -16.36 9.16 10.51
N ASN A 41 -15.44 9.90 9.90
CA ASN A 41 -14.85 11.12 10.47
C ASN A 41 -15.38 12.38 9.75
N PRO A 42 -16.26 13.17 10.38
CA PRO A 42 -16.87 14.35 9.78
C PRO A 42 -15.86 15.48 9.46
N ARG A 43 -14.63 15.39 10.00
CA ARG A 43 -13.56 16.36 9.70
C ARG A 43 -12.90 16.12 8.33
N VAL A 44 -13.15 14.97 7.69
CA VAL A 44 -12.67 14.67 6.33
C VAL A 44 -13.75 15.05 5.32
N GLN A 45 -13.43 15.95 4.41
CA GLN A 45 -14.34 16.31 3.32
C GLN A 45 -14.26 15.24 2.22
N HIS A 46 -15.31 14.46 2.04
CA HIS A 46 -15.41 13.48 0.95
C HIS A 46 -16.05 14.06 -0.29
N ILE A 47 -15.39 13.85 -1.45
CA ILE A 47 -15.88 14.31 -2.75
C ILE A 47 -15.88 13.11 -3.72
N ALA A 48 -17.00 12.94 -4.44
CA ALA A 48 -17.05 12.00 -5.56
C ALA A 48 -16.26 12.54 -6.76
N GLY A 49 -15.41 11.71 -7.37
CA GLY A 49 -14.66 12.09 -8.53
C GLY A 49 -13.90 10.93 -9.16
N ASP A 50 -13.57 11.10 -10.43
CA ASP A 50 -12.74 10.15 -11.17
C ASP A 50 -11.26 10.54 -11.03
N ALA A 51 -10.45 9.58 -10.60
CA ALA A 51 -9.00 9.78 -10.46
C ALA A 51 -8.26 9.96 -11.81
N SER A 52 -8.92 9.71 -12.94
CA SER A 52 -8.39 9.96 -14.29
C SER A 52 -8.78 11.33 -14.85
N ASP A 53 -9.64 12.10 -14.16
CA ASP A 53 -9.99 13.46 -14.56
C ASP A 53 -8.95 14.47 -14.06
N ALA A 54 -8.03 14.81 -14.95
CA ALA A 54 -6.90 15.70 -14.67
C ALA A 54 -7.34 17.11 -14.24
N LYS A 55 -8.38 17.66 -14.90
CA LYS A 55 -8.91 19.02 -14.59
C LYS A 55 -9.56 19.05 -13.21
N PHE A 56 -10.38 18.04 -12.93
CA PHE A 56 -11.02 17.90 -11.62
C PHE A 56 -9.97 17.78 -10.51
N LEU A 57 -8.97 16.89 -10.67
CA LEU A 57 -7.91 16.72 -9.67
C LEU A 57 -7.09 17.99 -9.46
N ALA A 58 -6.72 18.71 -10.54
CA ALA A 58 -5.98 19.97 -10.45
C ALA A 58 -6.78 21.01 -9.66
N GLN A 59 -8.07 21.14 -9.93
CA GLN A 59 -8.97 22.04 -9.20
C GLN A 59 -9.04 21.68 -7.70
N GLN A 60 -9.18 20.40 -7.37
CA GLN A 60 -9.20 19.96 -5.97
C GLN A 60 -7.85 20.15 -5.27
N ALA A 61 -6.74 20.04 -6.01
CA ALA A 61 -5.39 20.18 -5.49
C ALA A 61 -4.94 21.63 -5.32
N THR A 62 -5.68 22.63 -5.81
CA THR A 62 -5.33 24.06 -5.66
C THR A 62 -5.08 24.40 -4.18
N GLY A 63 -3.88 24.91 -3.89
CA GLY A 63 -3.44 25.25 -2.54
C GLY A 63 -3.15 24.06 -1.63
N ALA A 64 -3.13 22.84 -2.14
CA ALA A 64 -2.75 21.67 -1.36
C ALA A 64 -1.24 21.60 -1.15
N ALA A 65 -0.82 21.14 0.03
CA ALA A 65 0.58 20.86 0.32
C ALA A 65 1.04 19.56 -0.32
N ALA A 66 0.16 18.54 -0.38
CA ALA A 66 0.43 17.28 -1.06
C ALA A 66 -0.85 16.61 -1.58
N ILE A 67 -0.66 15.76 -2.60
CA ILE A 67 -1.63 14.81 -3.15
C ILE A 67 -1.12 13.42 -2.80
N PHE A 68 -1.96 12.63 -2.12
CA PHE A 68 -1.68 11.23 -1.81
C PHE A 68 -2.41 10.33 -2.80
N ASN A 69 -1.66 9.60 -3.61
CA ASN A 69 -2.22 8.58 -4.49
C ASN A 69 -2.35 7.25 -3.72
N CYS A 70 -3.55 6.95 -3.25
CA CYS A 70 -3.93 5.68 -2.61
C CYS A 70 -4.94 4.89 -3.45
N VAL A 71 -5.04 5.18 -4.75
CA VAL A 71 -5.91 4.46 -5.69
C VAL A 71 -5.41 3.03 -5.86
N ASN A 72 -6.33 2.09 -6.04
CA ASN A 72 -6.01 0.71 -6.41
C ASN A 72 -7.13 0.12 -7.29
N PRO A 73 -6.99 0.18 -8.61
CA PRO A 73 -7.93 -0.47 -9.54
C PRO A 73 -7.90 -2.00 -9.40
N PRO A 74 -8.88 -2.73 -9.96
CA PRO A 74 -8.81 -4.19 -10.05
C PRO A 74 -7.55 -4.65 -10.82
N TYR A 75 -6.81 -5.63 -10.30
CA TYR A 75 -5.49 -6.04 -10.84
C TYR A 75 -5.46 -6.31 -12.34
N HIS A 76 -6.48 -7.00 -12.85
CA HIS A 76 -6.59 -7.32 -14.28
C HIS A 76 -6.83 -6.10 -15.19
N ARG A 77 -7.14 -4.94 -14.61
CA ARG A 77 -7.38 -3.67 -15.32
C ARG A 77 -6.23 -2.68 -15.19
N TRP A 78 -5.18 -3.03 -14.46
CA TRP A 78 -4.06 -2.13 -14.23
C TRP A 78 -3.41 -1.57 -15.49
N PRO A 79 -3.15 -2.36 -16.54
CA PRO A 79 -2.55 -1.81 -17.77
C PRO A 79 -3.38 -0.72 -18.45
N GLN A 80 -4.70 -0.75 -18.27
CA GLN A 80 -5.63 0.20 -18.87
C GLN A 80 -5.96 1.39 -17.95
N GLU A 81 -6.16 1.12 -16.64
CA GLU A 81 -6.65 2.14 -15.72
C GLU A 81 -5.53 2.97 -15.09
N TRP A 82 -4.35 2.40 -14.84
CA TRP A 82 -3.27 3.15 -14.21
C TRP A 82 -2.68 4.28 -15.06
N PRO A 83 -2.41 4.14 -16.38
CA PRO A 83 -1.79 5.21 -17.14
C PRO A 83 -2.57 6.53 -17.12
N PRO A 84 -3.90 6.57 -17.38
CA PRO A 84 -4.65 7.82 -17.30
C PRO A 84 -4.73 8.37 -15.87
N ILE A 85 -4.84 7.52 -14.84
CA ILE A 85 -4.83 7.96 -13.43
C ILE A 85 -3.47 8.59 -13.08
N ALA A 86 -2.36 7.96 -13.44
CA ALA A 86 -1.03 8.47 -13.15
C ALA A 86 -0.78 9.82 -13.86
N ALA A 87 -1.19 9.94 -15.11
CA ALA A 87 -1.08 11.19 -15.87
C ALA A 87 -1.91 12.33 -15.23
N ALA A 88 -3.14 12.04 -14.80
CA ALA A 88 -4.01 13.01 -14.15
C ALA A 88 -3.46 13.50 -12.81
N LEU A 89 -2.88 12.59 -12.02
CA LEU A 89 -2.25 12.92 -10.74
C LEU A 89 -0.98 13.78 -10.93
N GLN A 90 -0.15 13.46 -11.94
CA GLN A 90 1.03 14.26 -12.26
C GLN A 90 0.63 15.65 -12.75
N HIS A 91 -0.36 15.76 -13.63
CA HIS A 91 -0.90 17.05 -14.08
C HIS A 91 -1.42 17.88 -12.89
N ALA A 92 -2.18 17.28 -11.99
CA ALA A 92 -2.66 17.97 -10.80
C ALA A 92 -1.53 18.45 -9.87
N ALA A 93 -0.45 17.66 -9.76
CA ALA A 93 0.74 18.06 -9.00
C ALA A 93 1.52 19.19 -9.68
N GLU A 94 1.61 19.20 -11.01
CA GLU A 94 2.25 20.25 -11.80
C GLU A 94 1.49 21.59 -11.64
N GLU A 95 0.17 21.58 -11.85
CA GLU A 95 -0.68 22.78 -11.78
C GLU A 95 -0.76 23.36 -10.35
N SER A 96 -0.85 22.51 -9.34
CA SER A 96 -1.00 22.97 -7.95
C SER A 96 0.30 23.24 -7.23
N GLY A 97 1.42 22.73 -7.74
CA GLY A 97 2.70 22.67 -7.04
C GLY A 97 2.68 21.79 -5.77
N ALA A 98 1.66 20.95 -5.57
CA ALA A 98 1.60 20.01 -4.47
C ALA A 98 2.61 18.86 -4.64
N VAL A 99 3.07 18.27 -3.53
CA VAL A 99 3.92 17.07 -3.58
C VAL A 99 3.05 15.86 -3.94
N LEU A 100 3.39 15.14 -5.01
CA LEU A 100 2.76 13.87 -5.34
C LEU A 100 3.43 12.73 -4.55
N THR A 101 2.70 12.16 -3.61
CA THR A 101 3.15 11.00 -2.82
C THR A 101 2.34 9.77 -3.21
N THR A 102 2.99 8.81 -3.84
CA THR A 102 2.30 7.61 -4.36
C THR A 102 2.52 6.40 -3.45
N LEU A 103 1.42 5.79 -3.00
CA LEU A 103 1.47 4.44 -2.44
C LEU A 103 1.72 3.42 -3.53
N SER A 104 2.73 2.60 -3.35
CA SER A 104 3.10 1.53 -4.26
C SER A 104 3.29 0.20 -3.54
N ASN A 105 3.54 -0.83 -4.33
CA ASN A 105 3.93 -2.16 -3.89
C ASN A 105 5.30 -2.53 -4.46
N LEU A 106 5.69 -3.78 -4.31
CA LEU A 106 6.99 -4.29 -4.69
C LEU A 106 7.00 -4.98 -6.07
N TYR A 107 5.87 -4.96 -6.79
CA TYR A 107 5.71 -5.73 -8.04
C TYR A 107 6.69 -5.29 -9.14
N ALA A 108 7.05 -4.02 -9.18
CA ALA A 108 7.97 -3.49 -10.18
C ALA A 108 9.37 -4.12 -10.11
N TYR A 109 9.79 -4.59 -8.95
CA TYR A 109 11.08 -5.27 -8.78
C TYR A 109 11.13 -6.65 -9.46
N GLY A 110 9.96 -7.33 -9.63
CA GLY A 110 9.89 -8.69 -10.12
C GLY A 110 10.28 -9.72 -9.05
N VAL A 111 10.77 -10.88 -9.49
CA VAL A 111 11.20 -11.95 -8.59
C VAL A 111 12.50 -11.57 -7.90
N PRO A 112 12.55 -11.51 -6.56
CA PRO A 112 13.74 -11.09 -5.83
C PRO A 112 14.82 -12.17 -5.82
N THR A 113 16.08 -11.73 -5.82
CA THR A 113 17.26 -12.58 -5.61
C THR A 113 17.88 -12.38 -4.22
N GLY A 114 17.28 -11.57 -3.38
CA GLY A 114 17.71 -11.22 -2.04
C GLY A 114 16.76 -10.17 -1.44
N PRO A 115 17.09 -9.56 -0.29
CA PRO A 115 16.31 -8.46 0.26
C PRO A 115 16.16 -7.31 -0.72
N LEU A 116 14.94 -6.78 -0.85
CA LEU A 116 14.63 -5.66 -1.74
C LEU A 116 15.00 -4.35 -1.06
N THR A 117 15.82 -3.54 -1.72
CA THR A 117 16.11 -2.16 -1.33
C THR A 117 15.38 -1.17 -2.23
N PRO A 118 15.23 0.11 -1.85
CA PRO A 118 14.66 1.14 -2.73
C PRO A 118 15.38 1.26 -4.08
N GLU A 119 16.68 0.92 -4.14
CA GLU A 119 17.53 0.98 -5.31
C GLU A 119 17.52 -0.31 -6.15
N THR A 120 16.84 -1.36 -5.67
CA THR A 120 16.71 -2.63 -6.42
C THR A 120 16.17 -2.34 -7.83
N PRO A 121 16.82 -2.84 -8.89
CA PRO A 121 16.37 -2.60 -10.27
C PRO A 121 14.95 -3.10 -10.54
N LEU A 122 14.19 -2.34 -11.34
CA LEU A 122 12.85 -2.69 -11.76
C LEU A 122 12.92 -3.74 -12.87
N ARG A 123 12.69 -5.01 -12.55
CA ARG A 123 12.88 -6.16 -13.45
C ARG A 123 11.62 -6.98 -13.72
N ALA A 124 10.45 -6.44 -13.37
CA ALA A 124 9.18 -7.15 -13.62
C ALA A 124 8.97 -7.39 -15.12
N THR A 125 8.67 -8.63 -15.49
CA THR A 125 8.38 -9.04 -16.87
C THR A 125 6.89 -9.15 -17.17
N TYR A 126 6.04 -8.95 -16.16
CA TYR A 126 4.58 -9.04 -16.26
C TYR A 126 3.92 -7.66 -16.16
N ALA A 127 2.79 -7.51 -16.84
CA ALA A 127 2.16 -6.22 -17.10
C ALA A 127 1.95 -5.34 -15.85
N LYS A 128 1.39 -5.88 -14.76
CA LYS A 128 1.12 -5.08 -13.56
C LYS A 128 2.40 -4.59 -12.85
N GLY A 129 3.49 -5.37 -12.91
CA GLY A 129 4.78 -4.92 -12.38
C GLY A 129 5.39 -3.83 -13.26
N GLN A 130 5.31 -3.99 -14.59
CA GLN A 130 5.80 -3.00 -15.57
C GLN A 130 5.03 -1.68 -15.44
N VAL A 131 3.71 -1.72 -15.32
CA VAL A 131 2.88 -0.52 -15.13
C VAL A 131 3.30 0.24 -13.87
N ARG A 132 3.49 -0.44 -12.73
CA ARG A 132 3.93 0.21 -11.49
C ARG A 132 5.34 0.79 -11.61
N GLY A 133 6.23 0.07 -12.30
CA GLY A 133 7.58 0.57 -12.58
C GLY A 133 7.55 1.82 -13.45
N GLN A 134 6.75 1.82 -14.52
CA GLN A 134 6.64 2.96 -15.43
C GLN A 134 6.07 4.20 -14.75
N MET A 135 5.03 4.04 -13.91
CA MET A 135 4.46 5.14 -13.12
C MET A 135 5.52 5.86 -12.28
N TRP A 136 6.42 5.11 -11.63
CA TRP A 136 7.51 5.71 -10.87
C TRP A 136 8.53 6.40 -11.77
N LEU A 137 8.94 5.75 -12.88
CA LEU A 137 9.93 6.33 -13.81
C LEU A 137 9.42 7.63 -14.40
N ASP A 138 8.15 7.71 -14.82
CA ASP A 138 7.54 8.93 -15.35
C ASP A 138 7.50 10.04 -14.29
N ALA A 139 7.08 9.73 -13.07
CA ALA A 139 7.06 10.68 -11.97
C ALA A 139 8.47 11.17 -11.59
N LYS A 140 9.48 10.29 -11.64
CA LYS A 140 10.88 10.62 -11.38
C LYS A 140 11.43 11.55 -12.47
N VAL A 141 11.18 11.27 -13.73
CA VAL A 141 11.59 12.15 -14.86
C VAL A 141 10.96 13.54 -14.73
N ALA A 142 9.66 13.61 -14.41
CA ALA A 142 8.98 14.89 -14.19
C ALA A 142 9.55 15.65 -12.96
N HIS A 143 9.93 14.92 -11.90
CA HIS A 143 10.59 15.49 -10.72
C HIS A 143 11.97 16.06 -11.06
N GLU A 144 12.82 15.30 -11.76
CA GLU A 144 14.17 15.71 -12.17
C GLU A 144 14.14 16.91 -13.14
N ALA A 145 13.09 17.01 -13.96
CA ALA A 145 12.80 18.16 -14.79
C ALA A 145 12.22 19.38 -14.03
N ASN A 146 12.08 19.30 -12.70
CA ASN A 146 11.47 20.31 -11.83
C ASN A 146 10.01 20.66 -12.18
N LYS A 147 9.29 19.79 -12.89
CA LYS A 147 7.87 19.99 -13.20
C LYS A 147 6.98 19.68 -12.01
N ILE A 148 7.30 18.61 -11.26
CA ILE A 148 6.58 18.20 -10.06
C ILE A 148 7.56 17.91 -8.92
N ARG A 149 7.01 17.78 -7.71
CA ARG A 149 7.69 17.18 -6.56
C ARG A 149 7.05 15.83 -6.29
N ALA A 150 7.79 14.75 -6.49
CA ALA A 150 7.25 13.39 -6.37
C ALA A 150 8.06 12.52 -5.41
N THR A 151 7.40 11.59 -4.74
CA THR A 151 8.01 10.52 -3.94
C THR A 151 7.13 9.28 -3.98
N GLU A 152 7.71 8.09 -3.84
CA GLU A 152 6.97 6.84 -3.85
C GLU A 152 7.28 6.03 -2.58
N VAL A 153 6.22 5.53 -1.92
CA VAL A 153 6.31 4.66 -0.76
C VAL A 153 5.88 3.25 -1.16
N ARG A 154 6.79 2.28 -1.04
CA ARG A 154 6.55 0.88 -1.37
C ARG A 154 6.32 0.07 -0.12
N ALA A 155 5.22 -0.66 -0.09
CA ALA A 155 4.83 -1.55 0.99
C ALA A 155 4.79 -3.01 0.52
N SER A 156 5.10 -3.92 1.42
CA SER A 156 4.85 -5.35 1.27
C SER A 156 3.39 -5.67 1.64
N ASP A 157 3.05 -6.95 1.78
CA ASP A 157 1.69 -7.37 2.13
C ASP A 157 1.23 -6.76 3.45
N PHE A 158 -0.04 -6.33 3.46
CA PHE A 158 -0.61 -5.60 4.57
C PHE A 158 -1.06 -6.49 5.71
N ILE A 159 -0.84 -5.99 6.94
CA ILE A 159 -1.44 -6.46 8.18
C ILE A 159 -1.97 -5.26 8.95
N GLY A 160 -3.08 -5.41 9.69
CA GLY A 160 -3.60 -4.33 10.56
C GLY A 160 -5.12 -4.24 10.60
N PRO A 161 -5.67 -3.19 11.21
CA PRO A 161 -7.08 -3.09 11.55
C PRO A 161 -8.03 -2.86 10.36
N THR A 162 -7.52 -2.54 9.18
CA THR A 162 -8.35 -2.14 8.03
C THR A 162 -9.08 -3.29 7.34
N GLY A 163 -8.78 -4.54 7.69
CA GLY A 163 -9.35 -5.73 7.04
C GLY A 163 -8.85 -5.98 5.60
N PHE A 164 -7.97 -5.12 5.06
CA PHE A 164 -7.41 -5.27 3.73
C PHE A 164 -6.08 -6.03 3.77
N GLY A 165 -5.91 -6.97 2.84
CA GLY A 165 -4.72 -7.84 2.75
C GLY A 165 -5.09 -9.31 2.88
N PHE A 166 -4.18 -10.19 2.44
CA PHE A 166 -4.43 -11.63 2.44
C PHE A 166 -4.62 -12.18 3.85
N ILE A 167 -3.70 -11.89 4.76
CA ILE A 167 -3.79 -12.34 6.17
C ILE A 167 -5.03 -11.77 6.86
N ASN A 168 -5.35 -10.51 6.63
CA ASN A 168 -6.50 -9.86 7.25
C ASN A 168 -7.83 -10.57 6.93
N ARG A 169 -7.95 -11.16 5.73
CA ARG A 169 -9.15 -11.96 5.34
C ARG A 169 -9.28 -13.25 6.14
N LEU A 170 -8.20 -13.73 6.74
CA LEU A 170 -8.19 -14.95 7.55
C LEU A 170 -8.52 -14.67 9.02
N VAL A 171 -8.39 -13.42 9.47
CA VAL A 171 -8.61 -13.01 10.88
C VAL A 171 -9.95 -13.50 11.43
N PRO A 172 -11.12 -13.36 10.74
CA PRO A 172 -12.38 -13.87 11.26
C PRO A 172 -12.38 -15.37 11.56
N ASN A 173 -11.69 -16.15 10.71
CA ASN A 173 -11.56 -17.59 10.93
C ASN A 173 -10.57 -17.90 12.07
N ILE A 174 -9.47 -17.15 12.15
CA ILE A 174 -8.48 -17.29 13.22
C ILE A 174 -9.13 -17.03 14.59
N VAL A 175 -9.81 -15.90 14.73
CA VAL A 175 -10.49 -15.50 15.98
C VAL A 175 -11.61 -16.49 16.35
N ALA A 176 -12.26 -17.09 15.37
CA ALA A 176 -13.27 -18.12 15.60
C ALA A 176 -12.69 -19.52 15.86
N GLY A 177 -11.35 -19.69 15.95
CA GLY A 177 -10.70 -20.98 16.14
C GLY A 177 -10.87 -21.95 14.97
N LYS A 178 -11.22 -21.44 13.78
CA LYS A 178 -11.47 -22.26 12.59
C LYS A 178 -10.19 -22.51 11.80
N ARG A 179 -10.19 -23.58 11.01
CA ARG A 179 -9.12 -23.88 10.04
C ARG A 179 -8.93 -22.72 9.06
N VAL A 180 -7.66 -22.43 8.73
CA VAL A 180 -7.27 -21.46 7.70
C VAL A 180 -6.48 -22.11 6.58
N GLN A 181 -6.58 -21.54 5.39
CA GLN A 181 -5.86 -21.97 4.20
C GLN A 181 -4.95 -20.86 3.73
N LEU A 182 -3.66 -21.15 3.64
CA LEU A 182 -2.61 -20.24 3.20
C LEU A 182 -2.27 -20.46 1.72
N LEU A 183 -1.67 -19.47 1.09
CA LEU A 183 -1.22 -19.53 -0.30
C LEU A 183 0.30 -19.71 -0.34
N GLY A 184 0.81 -20.42 -1.33
CA GLY A 184 2.23 -20.65 -1.54
C GLY A 184 2.86 -21.51 -0.44
N ASN A 185 4.06 -21.13 0.00
CA ASN A 185 4.79 -21.77 1.08
C ASN A 185 4.51 -21.08 2.44
N PRO A 186 3.76 -21.70 3.36
CA PRO A 186 3.45 -21.12 4.67
C PRO A 186 4.66 -20.77 5.52
N ASP A 187 5.82 -21.36 5.20
CA ASP A 187 7.05 -21.28 5.99
C ASP A 187 8.12 -20.38 5.34
N ALA A 188 7.81 -19.74 4.21
CA ALA A 188 8.69 -18.75 3.59
C ALA A 188 8.70 -17.44 4.40
N PRO A 189 9.88 -16.89 4.74
CA PRO A 189 10.00 -15.61 5.42
C PRO A 189 9.42 -14.46 4.58
N HIS A 190 8.62 -13.57 5.21
CA HIS A 190 7.94 -12.49 4.54
C HIS A 190 7.94 -11.22 5.38
N SER A 191 8.13 -10.06 4.74
CA SER A 191 7.96 -8.75 5.39
C SER A 191 6.49 -8.35 5.38
N TRP A 192 5.97 -7.93 6.53
CA TRP A 192 4.57 -7.50 6.70
C TRP A 192 4.51 -6.01 6.98
N SER A 193 3.78 -5.27 6.16
CA SER A 193 3.60 -3.83 6.32
C SER A 193 2.34 -3.52 7.14
N TYR A 194 2.53 -2.92 8.30
CA TYR A 194 1.41 -2.48 9.13
C TYR A 194 0.73 -1.26 8.49
N THR A 195 -0.58 -1.33 8.26
CA THR A 195 -1.32 -0.33 7.49
C THR A 195 -1.23 1.09 8.06
N VAL A 196 -1.13 1.22 9.38
CA VAL A 196 -0.95 2.52 10.04
C VAL A 196 0.46 3.08 9.79
N ASP A 197 1.49 2.23 9.78
CA ASP A 197 2.86 2.66 9.48
C ASP A 197 3.03 3.02 7.99
N VAL A 198 2.25 2.38 7.11
CA VAL A 198 2.17 2.79 5.69
C VAL A 198 1.67 4.23 5.58
N ALA A 199 0.58 4.57 6.27
CA ALA A 199 0.03 5.92 6.27
C ALA A 199 1.01 6.95 6.86
N LYS A 200 1.65 6.63 8.00
CA LYS A 200 2.70 7.47 8.61
C LYS A 200 3.86 7.72 7.65
N THR A 201 4.31 6.67 6.93
CA THR A 201 5.42 6.80 5.97
C THR A 201 5.05 7.70 4.81
N LEU A 202 3.84 7.55 4.25
CA LEU A 202 3.33 8.44 3.20
C LEU A 202 3.31 9.90 3.64
N ILE A 203 2.78 10.18 4.84
CA ILE A 203 2.70 11.54 5.40
C ILE A 203 4.10 12.11 5.62
N ALA A 204 5.01 11.35 6.23
CA ALA A 204 6.38 11.78 6.46
C ALA A 204 7.12 12.09 5.15
N CYS A 205 6.98 11.24 4.12
CA CYS A 205 7.57 11.48 2.81
C CYS A 205 7.01 12.74 2.12
N ALA A 206 5.70 12.99 2.23
CA ALA A 206 5.09 14.20 1.68
C ALA A 206 5.59 15.48 2.36
N GLN A 207 5.84 15.43 3.66
CA GLN A 207 6.22 16.59 4.49
C GLN A 207 7.72 16.86 4.55
N ASN A 208 8.56 15.89 4.18
CA ASN A 208 10.00 16.00 4.22
C ASN A 208 10.61 16.21 2.83
N LYS A 209 11.22 17.37 2.59
CA LYS A 209 11.88 17.69 1.30
C LYS A 209 12.97 16.70 0.92
N ALA A 210 13.70 16.14 1.89
CA ALA A 210 14.75 15.14 1.64
C ALA A 210 14.18 13.80 1.11
N ALA A 211 12.89 13.57 1.25
CA ALA A 211 12.24 12.37 0.74
C ALA A 211 11.86 12.46 -0.76
N TRP A 212 11.84 13.68 -1.33
CA TRP A 212 11.36 13.86 -2.70
C TRP A 212 12.39 13.37 -3.73
N GLY A 213 11.91 12.90 -4.87
CA GLY A 213 12.71 12.30 -5.94
C GLY A 213 13.17 10.86 -5.66
N ARG A 214 12.69 10.23 -4.57
CA ARG A 214 13.15 8.93 -4.09
C ARG A 214 12.00 7.96 -3.81
N VAL A 215 12.36 6.67 -3.79
CA VAL A 215 11.54 5.58 -3.31
C VAL A 215 11.88 5.30 -1.85
N TRP A 216 10.87 4.97 -1.06
CA TRP A 216 10.99 4.60 0.34
C TRP A 216 10.26 3.29 0.61
N HIS A 217 10.87 2.39 1.38
CA HIS A 217 10.20 1.22 1.91
C HIS A 217 9.55 1.52 3.25
N VAL A 218 8.35 1.01 3.47
CA VAL A 218 7.67 1.14 4.77
C VAL A 218 8.47 0.39 5.84
N PRO A 219 8.74 0.97 7.02
CA PRO A 219 9.37 0.25 8.13
C PRO A 219 8.55 -0.99 8.53
N THR A 220 9.23 -2.14 8.64
CA THR A 220 8.60 -3.42 9.00
C THR A 220 9.31 -4.06 10.19
N ASN A 221 8.57 -4.84 10.96
CA ASN A 221 9.16 -5.73 11.96
C ASN A 221 10.00 -6.82 11.27
N PRO A 222 10.88 -7.54 12.00
CA PRO A 222 11.61 -8.68 11.44
C PRO A 222 10.67 -9.62 10.68
N PRO A 223 11.13 -10.21 9.54
CA PRO A 223 10.31 -11.06 8.71
C PRO A 223 9.69 -12.24 9.50
N ARG A 224 8.46 -12.57 9.17
CA ARG A 224 7.73 -13.73 9.73
C ARG A 224 7.11 -14.55 8.63
N THR A 225 7.03 -15.85 8.84
CA THR A 225 6.30 -16.73 7.94
C THR A 225 4.78 -16.53 8.08
N GLN A 226 4.02 -16.90 7.07
CA GLN A 226 2.54 -16.87 7.17
C GLN A 226 2.05 -17.70 8.36
N ARG A 227 2.67 -18.86 8.59
CA ARG A 227 2.37 -19.74 9.74
C ARG A 227 2.57 -19.01 11.05
N GLN A 228 3.74 -18.40 11.28
CA GLN A 228 4.02 -17.65 12.49
C GLN A 228 3.00 -16.52 12.71
N VAL A 229 2.65 -15.77 11.66
CA VAL A 229 1.65 -14.69 11.77
C VAL A 229 0.28 -15.25 12.19
N VAL A 230 -0.17 -16.36 11.62
CA VAL A 230 -1.45 -16.99 12.00
C VAL A 230 -1.44 -17.49 13.44
N GLU A 231 -0.35 -18.13 13.87
CA GLU A 231 -0.19 -18.62 15.25
C GLU A 231 -0.15 -17.46 16.26
N GLU A 232 0.59 -16.40 15.94
CA GLU A 232 0.71 -15.21 16.78
C GLU A 232 -0.63 -14.42 16.83
N LEU A 233 -1.39 -14.35 15.74
CA LEU A 233 -2.75 -13.77 15.74
C LEU A 233 -3.73 -14.58 16.58
N ALA A 234 -3.68 -15.93 16.49
CA ALA A 234 -4.51 -16.80 17.33
C ALA A 234 -4.20 -16.60 18.83
N LYS A 235 -2.91 -16.50 19.17
CA LYS A 235 -2.46 -16.20 20.55
C LYS A 235 -2.95 -14.80 20.99
N ALA A 236 -2.82 -13.79 20.15
CA ALA A 236 -3.27 -12.43 20.45
C ALA A 236 -4.79 -12.36 20.64
N ALA A 237 -5.56 -13.18 19.93
CA ALA A 237 -7.00 -13.33 20.08
C ALA A 237 -7.42 -14.19 21.29
N GLY A 238 -6.46 -14.82 22.02
CA GLY A 238 -6.75 -15.68 23.15
C GLY A 238 -7.40 -17.02 22.76
N VAL A 239 -7.23 -17.48 21.52
CA VAL A 239 -7.78 -18.75 21.04
C VAL A 239 -6.70 -19.83 20.90
N ALA A 240 -7.14 -21.10 20.94
CA ALA A 240 -6.25 -22.24 20.71
C ALA A 240 -5.63 -22.19 19.30
N PRO A 241 -4.44 -22.81 19.10
CA PRO A 241 -3.82 -22.87 17.77
C PRO A 241 -4.78 -23.43 16.72
N VAL A 242 -4.92 -22.72 15.60
CA VAL A 242 -5.81 -23.10 14.50
C VAL A 242 -5.13 -24.08 13.55
N LYS A 243 -5.92 -24.95 12.91
CA LYS A 243 -5.37 -25.85 11.87
C LYS A 243 -5.01 -25.05 10.63
N ILE A 244 -3.76 -25.14 10.20
CA ILE A 244 -3.21 -24.48 9.01
C ILE A 244 -3.01 -25.51 7.90
N SER A 245 -3.39 -25.17 6.67
CA SER A 245 -3.07 -25.94 5.48
C SER A 245 -2.75 -24.99 4.31
N ALA A 246 -1.90 -25.43 3.39
CA ALA A 246 -1.69 -24.71 2.14
C ALA A 246 -2.73 -25.13 1.09
N VAL A 247 -3.16 -24.18 0.27
CA VAL A 247 -3.96 -24.49 -0.93
C VAL A 247 -3.03 -25.07 -1.99
N PRO A 248 -3.34 -26.24 -2.56
CA PRO A 248 -2.50 -26.81 -3.61
C PRO A 248 -2.41 -25.89 -4.82
N ASN A 249 -1.20 -25.66 -5.33
CA ASN A 249 -0.96 -24.80 -6.50
C ASN A 249 -1.73 -25.28 -7.75
N THR A 250 -1.95 -26.59 -7.89
CA THR A 250 -2.76 -27.17 -8.97
C THR A 250 -4.19 -26.64 -8.94
N LEU A 251 -4.80 -26.59 -7.75
CA LEU A 251 -6.16 -26.05 -7.58
C LEU A 251 -6.21 -24.57 -7.93
N LEU A 252 -5.23 -23.79 -7.49
CA LEU A 252 -5.14 -22.36 -7.81
C LEU A 252 -5.00 -22.13 -9.32
N ARG A 253 -4.21 -22.95 -10.02
CA ARG A 253 -4.07 -22.90 -11.49
C ARG A 253 -5.37 -23.19 -12.21
N ILE A 254 -6.12 -24.22 -11.77
CA ILE A 254 -7.44 -24.54 -12.33
C ILE A 254 -8.40 -23.37 -12.13
N LEU A 255 -8.47 -22.80 -10.93
CA LEU A 255 -9.30 -21.62 -10.65
C LEU A 255 -8.92 -20.41 -11.52
N GLY A 256 -7.62 -20.24 -11.80
CA GLY A 256 -7.10 -19.18 -12.66
C GLY A 256 -7.54 -19.28 -14.13
N LEU A 257 -7.96 -20.47 -14.61
CA LEU A 257 -8.50 -20.61 -15.97
C LEU A 257 -9.84 -19.87 -16.12
N PHE A 258 -10.63 -19.82 -15.06
CA PHE A 258 -11.99 -19.27 -15.08
C PHE A 258 -12.12 -17.92 -14.38
N ASN A 259 -11.10 -17.49 -13.64
CA ASN A 259 -11.12 -16.25 -12.85
C ASN A 259 -9.91 -15.36 -13.17
N PRO A 260 -10.12 -14.23 -13.91
CA PRO A 260 -9.03 -13.29 -14.23
C PRO A 260 -8.29 -12.75 -12.99
N GLN A 261 -9.01 -12.51 -11.90
CA GLN A 261 -8.40 -12.04 -10.65
C GLN A 261 -7.44 -13.09 -10.06
N MET A 262 -7.82 -14.38 -10.10
CA MET A 262 -6.96 -15.47 -9.64
C MET A 262 -5.71 -15.62 -10.54
N ARG A 263 -5.82 -15.40 -11.84
CA ARG A 263 -4.66 -15.34 -12.74
C ARG A 263 -3.65 -14.30 -12.28
N GLU A 264 -4.12 -13.14 -11.90
CA GLU A 264 -3.26 -12.06 -11.40
C GLU A 264 -2.59 -12.42 -10.06
N VAL A 265 -3.28 -13.14 -9.20
CA VAL A 265 -2.69 -13.67 -7.95
C VAL A 265 -1.57 -14.66 -8.27
N LEU A 266 -1.80 -15.60 -9.20
CA LEU A 266 -0.80 -16.60 -9.60
C LEU A 266 0.49 -15.97 -10.13
N ILE A 267 0.42 -14.88 -10.89
CA ILE A 267 1.59 -14.18 -11.42
C ILE A 267 2.50 -13.67 -10.29
N THR A 268 1.94 -13.33 -9.15
CA THR A 268 2.69 -12.79 -8.00
C THR A 268 2.88 -13.80 -6.86
N MET A 269 2.56 -15.08 -7.09
CA MET A 269 2.71 -16.14 -6.07
C MET A 269 4.15 -16.31 -5.58
N TYR A 270 5.16 -15.96 -6.39
CA TYR A 270 6.55 -15.99 -5.99
C TYR A 270 6.82 -15.23 -4.67
N GLN A 271 6.02 -14.21 -4.37
CA GLN A 271 6.12 -13.45 -3.12
C GLN A 271 5.79 -14.29 -1.88
N LEU A 272 4.98 -15.33 -2.05
CA LEU A 272 4.55 -16.24 -1.00
C LEU A 272 5.21 -17.62 -1.08
N GLU A 273 6.00 -17.89 -2.12
CA GLU A 273 6.66 -19.20 -2.33
C GLU A 273 8.11 -19.21 -1.85
N GLN A 274 8.76 -18.05 -1.77
CA GLN A 274 10.17 -17.90 -1.39
C GLN A 274 10.34 -16.69 -0.45
N PRO A 275 11.53 -16.50 0.16
CA PRO A 275 11.78 -15.33 1.00
C PRO A 275 11.46 -14.01 0.26
N PHE A 276 10.60 -13.19 0.85
CA PHE A 276 10.18 -11.90 0.29
C PHE A 276 10.34 -10.81 1.34
N ILE A 277 11.54 -10.24 1.36
CA ILE A 277 12.01 -9.38 2.44
C ILE A 277 12.36 -8.01 1.86
N ILE A 278 11.94 -6.95 2.56
CA ILE A 278 12.32 -5.58 2.24
C ILE A 278 13.38 -5.07 3.21
N ASP A 279 14.27 -4.24 2.71
CA ASP A 279 15.19 -3.43 3.51
C ASP A 279 14.60 -2.03 3.66
N ASP A 280 14.33 -1.63 4.89
CA ASP A 280 13.77 -0.34 5.27
C ASP A 280 14.80 0.57 5.98
N THR A 281 16.07 0.20 5.96
CA THR A 281 17.17 0.88 6.68
C THR A 281 17.23 2.37 6.34
N ALA A 282 17.08 2.72 5.06
CA ALA A 282 17.10 4.11 4.61
C ALA A 282 15.95 4.93 5.26
N THR A 283 14.74 4.36 5.29
CA THR A 283 13.57 5.02 5.89
C THR A 283 13.75 5.24 7.39
N ARG A 284 14.27 4.25 8.10
CA ARG A 284 14.57 4.39 9.54
C ARG A 284 15.61 5.46 9.81
N ARG A 285 16.70 5.44 9.07
CA ARG A 285 17.83 6.35 9.29
C ARG A 285 17.52 7.79 8.90
N GLU A 286 16.88 8.00 7.73
CA GLU A 286 16.75 9.32 7.13
C GLU A 286 15.43 10.00 7.46
N LEU A 287 14.35 9.23 7.67
CA LEU A 287 13.06 9.78 8.05
C LEU A 287 12.75 9.61 9.55
N GLY A 288 13.63 8.92 10.30
CA GLY A 288 13.43 8.70 11.74
C GLY A 288 12.22 7.83 12.07
N LEU A 289 11.71 7.05 11.11
CA LEU A 289 10.55 6.20 11.29
C LEU A 289 10.95 4.81 11.79
N ALA A 290 10.15 4.28 12.70
CA ALA A 290 10.27 2.90 13.17
C ALA A 290 8.92 2.18 13.00
N PRO A 291 8.93 0.85 12.83
CA PRO A 291 7.68 0.09 12.80
C PRO A 291 7.00 0.12 14.16
N THR A 292 5.70 0.12 14.16
CA THR A 292 4.89 -0.14 15.36
C THR A 292 5.27 -1.51 15.94
N ARG A 293 5.33 -1.62 17.26
CA ARG A 293 5.69 -2.89 17.92
C ARG A 293 4.78 -4.02 17.46
N TRP A 294 5.38 -5.17 17.22
CA TRP A 294 4.63 -6.29 16.63
C TRP A 294 3.44 -6.75 17.46
N GLU A 295 3.57 -6.74 18.79
CA GLU A 295 2.48 -7.07 19.71
C GLU A 295 1.29 -6.12 19.54
N GLU A 296 1.54 -4.84 19.34
CA GLU A 296 0.51 -3.83 19.10
C GLU A 296 -0.16 -4.04 17.72
N VAL A 297 0.64 -4.40 16.71
CA VAL A 297 0.13 -4.77 15.37
C VAL A 297 -0.83 -5.96 15.46
N LEU A 298 -0.46 -7.00 16.19
CA LEU A 298 -1.30 -8.19 16.37
C LEU A 298 -2.61 -7.84 17.09
N GLN A 299 -2.52 -7.12 18.21
CA GLN A 299 -3.70 -6.71 18.98
C GLN A 299 -4.65 -5.85 18.12
N ALA A 300 -4.13 -4.85 17.42
CA ALA A 300 -4.94 -4.01 16.54
C ALA A 300 -5.58 -4.79 15.37
N THR A 301 -4.93 -5.87 14.92
CA THR A 301 -5.43 -6.71 13.82
C THR A 301 -6.60 -7.60 14.27
N VAL A 302 -6.58 -8.10 15.50
CA VAL A 302 -7.64 -9.00 16.03
C VAL A 302 -8.76 -8.25 16.75
N ALA A 303 -8.62 -6.97 17.04
CA ALA A 303 -9.56 -6.16 17.82
C ALA A 303 -10.88 -5.81 17.08
N LYS A 304 -11.24 -6.53 16.00
CA LYS A 304 -12.44 -6.28 15.20
C LYS A 304 -13.60 -7.20 15.55
#